data_590bd8e9a30648ddf9e04f9410308421
#
_entry.id   590bd8e9a30648ddf9e04f9410308421
#
_cell.length_a   1.000
_cell.length_b   1.000
_cell.length_c   1.000
_cell.angle_alpha   90.00
_cell.angle_beta   90.00
_cell.angle_gamma   90.00
#
_symmetry.space_group_name_H-M   'P 1'
#
loop_
_entity.id
_entity.type
_entity.pdbx_description
1 polymer ?
#
loop_
_entity_poly.entity_id
_entity_poly.type
_entity_poly.pdbx_seq_one_letter_code
_entity_poly.pdbx_strand_id
1 'polypeptide(L)'
;KMNTGDALNYSLEFKGGTATTVTFDKSYTLEEINSEMVPLIESTTGSAVQIQTVQGSNEVIFKTGSLDVDQRQALNQMFVDNFGVDETLITSETISSTISNEMKSDTILAVAVAIICMLIYIRFRFSDIRFGVSSIACLLHDVLVVITFYALARVSVSNTFIACLLTIVGYSINATIVIFDRVRENMAVMTKKDDLQDVVNHSITQTLSRSLFTSLTTLVMVGALYIW
;
A
#
# COMPACT_ATOMS: atom_id res chain seq x y z
N LYS A 1 -2.69 -5.11 21.27
CA LYS A 1 -3.53 -5.94 20.36
C LYS A 1 -4.74 -5.10 19.97
N MET A 2 -4.62 -4.32 18.91
CA MET A 2 -5.79 -3.65 18.35
C MET A 2 -6.60 -4.68 17.55
N ASN A 3 -7.75 -5.04 18.09
CA ASN A 3 -8.70 -5.96 17.49
C ASN A 3 -9.66 -5.17 16.58
N THR A 4 -9.15 -4.58 15.51
CA THR A 4 -10.02 -4.17 14.41
C THR A 4 -10.23 -5.41 13.55
N GLY A 5 -11.48 -5.87 13.43
CA GLY A 5 -11.83 -7.07 12.65
C GLY A 5 -11.52 -6.99 11.15
N ASP A 6 -10.86 -5.91 10.71
CA ASP A 6 -10.45 -5.69 9.35
C ASP A 6 -9.11 -6.37 9.05
N ALA A 7 -9.05 -7.12 7.97
CA ALA A 7 -7.83 -7.78 7.50
C ALA A 7 -6.74 -6.77 7.09
N LEU A 8 -7.12 -5.61 6.57
CA LEU A 8 -6.25 -4.52 6.13
C LEU A 8 -6.42 -3.28 7.03
N ASN A 9 -5.33 -2.54 7.22
CA ASN A 9 -5.34 -1.26 7.92
C ASN A 9 -5.62 -0.12 6.92
N TYR A 10 -6.87 0.29 6.80
CA TYR A 10 -7.24 1.39 5.90
C TYR A 10 -6.88 2.76 6.49
N SER A 11 -6.38 3.65 5.62
CA SER A 11 -6.10 5.05 5.96
C SER A 11 -7.40 5.85 6.18
N LEU A 12 -7.25 7.06 6.73
CA LEU A 12 -8.35 8.03 6.86
C LEU A 12 -9.02 8.38 5.53
N GLU A 13 -8.27 8.35 4.44
CA GLU A 13 -8.80 8.58 3.10
C GLU A 13 -9.96 7.63 2.77
N PHE A 14 -9.86 6.38 3.25
CA PHE A 14 -10.89 5.37 3.02
C PHE A 14 -11.87 5.18 4.18
N LYS A 15 -11.47 5.43 5.42
CA LYS A 15 -12.38 5.29 6.58
C LYS A 15 -13.15 6.56 6.90
N GLY A 16 -12.60 7.71 6.55
CA GLY A 16 -12.99 9.00 7.11
C GLY A 16 -12.51 9.12 8.56
N GLY A 17 -12.62 10.30 9.13
CA GLY A 17 -12.23 10.54 10.50
C GLY A 17 -11.32 11.74 10.66
N THR A 18 -10.71 11.88 11.85
CA THR A 18 -9.77 12.94 12.17
C THR A 18 -8.41 12.34 12.53
N ALA A 19 -7.34 12.87 11.94
CA ALA A 19 -5.97 12.63 12.36
C ALA A 19 -5.48 13.86 13.12
N THR A 20 -5.13 13.68 14.38
CA THR A 20 -4.48 14.70 15.19
C THR A 20 -3.02 14.33 15.35
N THR A 21 -2.15 15.14 14.75
CA THR A 21 -0.70 15.00 14.87
C THR A 21 -0.23 15.91 15.99
N VAL A 22 0.46 15.33 16.96
CA VAL A 22 1.00 16.02 18.13
C VAL A 22 2.51 15.83 18.17
N THR A 23 3.25 16.93 18.22
CA THR A 23 4.71 16.91 18.41
C THR A 23 5.01 17.13 19.89
N PHE A 24 5.62 16.13 20.54
CA PHE A 24 5.96 16.17 21.95
C PHE A 24 7.39 16.64 22.18
N ASP A 25 7.68 17.20 23.36
CA ASP A 25 9.03 17.59 23.77
C ASP A 25 9.94 16.37 24.01
N LYS A 26 9.36 15.21 24.28
CA LYS A 26 10.04 13.93 24.49
C LYS A 26 9.44 12.80 23.66
N SER A 27 10.25 11.80 23.41
CA SER A 27 9.79 10.58 22.76
C SER A 27 9.01 9.70 23.75
N TYR A 28 7.81 9.28 23.38
CA TYR A 28 6.98 8.35 24.14
C TYR A 28 7.05 6.95 23.51
N THR A 29 7.09 5.93 24.34
CA THR A 29 6.96 4.54 23.90
C THR A 29 5.49 4.21 23.57
N LEU A 30 5.27 3.21 22.71
CA LEU A 30 3.92 2.76 22.39
C LEU A 30 3.13 2.29 23.63
N GLU A 31 3.83 1.77 24.66
CA GLU A 31 3.21 1.34 25.91
C GLU A 31 2.71 2.53 26.73
N GLU A 32 3.52 3.59 26.86
CA GLU A 32 3.13 4.84 27.54
C GLU A 32 1.95 5.51 26.83
N ILE A 33 1.99 5.61 25.51
CA ILE A 33 0.90 6.20 24.72
C ILE A 33 -0.41 5.40 24.94
N ASN A 34 -0.34 4.06 24.90
CA ASN A 34 -1.53 3.22 25.09
C ASN A 34 -2.09 3.27 26.51
N SER A 35 -1.24 3.40 27.52
CA SER A 35 -1.68 3.40 28.92
C SER A 35 -2.15 4.77 29.41
N GLU A 36 -1.53 5.85 28.96
CA GLU A 36 -1.77 7.20 29.48
C GLU A 36 -2.65 8.04 28.55
N MET A 37 -2.38 8.02 27.23
CA MET A 37 -3.02 8.93 26.27
C MET A 37 -4.33 8.36 25.70
N VAL A 38 -4.33 7.07 25.30
CA VAL A 38 -5.50 6.46 24.65
C VAL A 38 -6.76 6.55 25.50
N PRO A 39 -6.77 6.21 26.80
CA PRO A 39 -7.98 6.30 27.61
C PRO A 39 -8.52 7.74 27.73
N LEU A 40 -7.62 8.72 27.78
CA LEU A 40 -8.00 10.15 27.85
C LEU A 40 -8.62 10.61 26.53
N ILE A 41 -8.02 10.21 25.39
CA ILE A 41 -8.53 10.56 24.06
C ILE A 41 -9.90 9.89 23.82
N GLU A 42 -10.05 8.61 24.17
CA GLU A 42 -11.31 7.89 24.02
C GLU A 42 -12.42 8.47 24.92
N SER A 43 -12.08 8.89 26.13
CA SER A 43 -13.05 9.56 27.03
C SER A 43 -13.48 10.96 26.53
N THR A 44 -12.57 11.68 25.87
CA THR A 44 -12.82 13.04 25.35
C THR A 44 -13.57 13.00 24.02
N THR A 45 -13.22 12.06 23.15
CA THR A 45 -13.77 12.00 21.78
C THR A 45 -14.94 11.03 21.62
N GLY A 46 -15.09 10.08 22.56
CA GLY A 46 -16.06 8.99 22.45
C GLY A 46 -15.75 7.98 21.34
N SER A 47 -14.57 8.02 20.75
CA SER A 47 -14.16 7.22 19.59
C SER A 47 -12.92 6.41 19.88
N ALA A 48 -12.85 5.19 19.34
CA ALA A 48 -11.63 4.38 19.40
C ALA A 48 -10.48 5.07 18.67
N VAL A 49 -9.27 4.95 19.23
CA VAL A 49 -8.06 5.62 18.75
C VAL A 49 -7.12 4.63 18.08
N GLN A 50 -6.60 4.98 16.92
CA GLN A 50 -5.47 4.32 16.30
C GLN A 50 -4.23 5.21 16.39
N ILE A 51 -3.11 4.64 16.85
CA ILE A 51 -1.86 5.37 17.04
C ILE A 51 -0.90 5.02 15.92
N GLN A 52 -0.22 6.04 15.43
CA GLN A 52 0.91 5.89 14.52
C GLN A 52 2.04 6.81 14.99
N THR A 53 3.18 6.24 15.32
CA THR A 53 4.40 6.99 15.65
C THR A 53 5.21 7.24 14.38
N VAL A 54 5.86 8.40 14.30
CA VAL A 54 6.77 8.75 13.20
C VAL A 54 8.19 8.43 13.65
N GLN A 55 8.89 7.55 12.92
CA GLN A 55 10.27 7.18 13.25
C GLN A 55 11.22 8.36 13.08
N GLY A 56 12.05 8.61 14.08
CA GLY A 56 13.05 9.68 14.05
C GLY A 56 12.51 11.06 14.46
N SER A 57 11.25 11.16 14.85
CA SER A 57 10.65 12.38 15.40
C SER A 57 9.87 12.05 16.68
N ASN A 58 9.56 13.10 17.46
CA ASN A 58 8.69 12.99 18.63
C ASN A 58 7.20 13.17 18.27
N GLU A 59 6.87 12.94 17.00
CA GLU A 59 5.51 13.10 16.50
C GLU A 59 4.70 11.81 16.67
N VAL A 60 3.48 11.99 17.17
CA VAL A 60 2.51 10.91 17.27
C VAL A 60 1.22 11.33 16.58
N ILE A 61 0.71 10.48 15.72
CA ILE A 61 -0.53 10.68 14.98
C ILE A 61 -1.63 9.85 15.63
N PHE A 62 -2.64 10.52 16.15
CA PHE A 62 -3.84 9.91 16.72
C PHE A 62 -4.99 9.97 15.72
N LYS A 63 -5.42 8.80 15.23
CA LYS A 63 -6.52 8.67 14.27
C LYS A 63 -7.78 8.26 15.02
N THR A 64 -8.82 9.09 14.94
CA THR A 64 -10.12 8.90 15.60
C THR A 64 -11.24 8.86 14.55
N GLY A 65 -12.46 8.62 15.00
CA GLY A 65 -13.66 8.90 14.18
C GLY A 65 -13.73 10.38 13.81
N SER A 66 -14.72 10.74 13.00
CA SER A 66 -14.93 12.14 12.63
C SER A 66 -15.27 12.97 13.89
N LEU A 67 -14.43 13.94 14.19
CA LEU A 67 -14.62 14.86 15.31
C LEU A 67 -15.26 16.15 14.82
N ASP A 68 -16.22 16.68 15.58
CA ASP A 68 -16.74 18.03 15.39
C ASP A 68 -15.75 19.10 15.92
N VAL A 69 -16.12 20.36 15.79
CA VAL A 69 -15.25 21.49 16.20
C VAL A 69 -15.01 21.47 17.71
N ASP A 70 -16.04 21.21 18.49
CA ASP A 70 -15.97 21.22 19.93
C ASP A 70 -15.14 20.07 20.48
N GLN A 71 -15.31 18.87 19.90
CA GLN A 71 -14.50 17.70 20.23
C GLN A 71 -13.02 17.88 19.90
N ARG A 72 -12.71 18.54 18.77
CA ARG A 72 -11.32 18.86 18.42
C ARG A 72 -10.68 19.84 19.38
N GLN A 73 -11.43 20.88 19.76
CA GLN A 73 -10.96 21.85 20.77
C GLN A 73 -10.74 21.18 22.13
N ALA A 74 -11.67 20.33 22.56
CA ALA A 74 -11.53 19.58 23.79
C ALA A 74 -10.33 18.64 23.78
N LEU A 75 -10.06 17.99 22.62
CA LEU A 75 -8.91 17.13 22.42
C LEU A 75 -7.58 17.92 22.46
N ASN A 76 -7.52 19.08 21.78
CA ASN A 76 -6.34 19.95 21.82
C ASN A 76 -6.07 20.44 23.25
N GLN A 77 -7.12 20.91 23.95
CA GLN A 77 -7.00 21.36 25.31
C GLN A 77 -6.53 20.24 26.26
N MET A 78 -7.01 19.03 26.05
CA MET A 78 -6.57 17.86 26.81
C MET A 78 -5.05 17.60 26.63
N PHE A 79 -4.49 17.74 25.43
CA PHE A 79 -3.04 17.62 25.22
C PHE A 79 -2.26 18.76 25.87
N VAL A 80 -2.76 19.98 25.81
CA VAL A 80 -2.14 21.15 26.49
C VAL A 80 -2.12 20.95 28.01
N ASP A 81 -3.27 20.60 28.60
CA ASP A 81 -3.44 20.52 30.05
C ASP A 81 -2.71 19.32 30.68
N ASN A 82 -2.73 18.16 30.05
CA ASN A 82 -2.17 16.93 30.63
C ASN A 82 -0.74 16.64 30.23
N PHE A 83 -0.31 17.10 29.04
CA PHE A 83 1.01 16.77 28.49
C PHE A 83 1.88 17.99 28.23
N GLY A 84 1.37 19.22 28.49
CA GLY A 84 2.12 20.47 28.35
C GLY A 84 2.53 20.78 26.90
N VAL A 85 1.81 20.25 25.92
CA VAL A 85 2.09 20.48 24.50
C VAL A 85 1.63 21.89 24.12
N ASP A 86 2.46 22.61 23.36
CA ASP A 86 2.03 23.90 22.80
C ASP A 86 0.96 23.66 21.72
N GLU A 87 -0.11 24.46 21.74
CA GLU A 87 -1.22 24.33 20.78
C GLU A 87 -0.74 24.44 19.33
N THR A 88 0.33 25.18 19.07
CA THR A 88 0.94 25.33 17.74
C THR A 88 1.58 24.03 17.22
N LEU A 89 1.88 23.08 18.10
CA LEU A 89 2.44 21.77 17.79
C LEU A 89 1.36 20.69 17.60
N ILE A 90 0.09 21.07 17.63
CA ILE A 90 -1.05 20.19 17.41
C ILE A 90 -1.69 20.54 16.07
N THR A 91 -1.66 19.61 15.13
CA THR A 91 -2.30 19.76 13.82
C THR A 91 -3.37 18.71 13.63
N SER A 92 -4.57 19.12 13.24
CA SER A 92 -5.69 18.21 13.01
C SER A 92 -6.17 18.27 11.56
N GLU A 93 -6.21 17.12 10.91
CA GLU A 93 -6.78 16.94 9.56
C GLU A 93 -8.04 16.07 9.67
N THR A 94 -9.14 16.55 9.08
CA THR A 94 -10.41 15.80 9.09
C THR A 94 -10.85 15.49 7.68
N ILE A 95 -11.13 14.22 7.44
CA ILE A 95 -11.74 13.73 6.18
C ILE A 95 -13.17 13.31 6.50
N SER A 96 -14.14 14.01 5.91
CA SER A 96 -15.55 13.67 6.10
C SER A 96 -15.88 12.32 5.46
N SER A 97 -16.93 11.66 5.96
CA SER A 97 -17.40 10.40 5.38
C SER A 97 -17.84 10.53 3.91
N THR A 98 -18.33 11.72 3.52
CA THR A 98 -18.71 12.01 2.13
C THR A 98 -17.49 11.98 1.22
N ILE A 99 -16.43 12.72 1.59
CA ILE A 99 -15.16 12.75 0.84
C ILE A 99 -14.53 11.34 0.79
N SER A 100 -14.52 10.63 1.91
CA SER A 100 -14.00 9.26 1.97
C SER A 100 -14.75 8.30 1.04
N ASN A 101 -16.07 8.42 0.93
CA ASN A 101 -16.86 7.59 0.02
C ASN A 101 -16.62 7.95 -1.45
N GLU A 102 -16.46 9.24 -1.76
CA GLU A 102 -16.08 9.70 -3.09
C GLU A 102 -14.69 9.16 -3.48
N MET A 103 -13.69 9.29 -2.62
CA MET A 103 -12.35 8.74 -2.84
C MET A 103 -12.36 7.21 -3.06
N LYS A 104 -13.19 6.46 -2.34
CA LYS A 104 -13.37 5.02 -2.56
C LYS A 104 -13.93 4.73 -3.96
N SER A 105 -14.99 5.46 -4.35
CA SER A 105 -15.63 5.30 -5.65
C SER A 105 -14.65 5.58 -6.78
N ASP A 106 -13.91 6.68 -6.70
CA ASP A 106 -12.91 7.07 -7.69
C ASP A 106 -11.77 6.05 -7.78
N THR A 107 -11.31 5.55 -6.63
CA THR A 107 -10.29 4.51 -6.57
C THR A 107 -10.77 3.21 -7.24
N ILE A 108 -11.99 2.77 -6.96
CA ILE A 108 -12.56 1.56 -7.57
C ILE A 108 -12.68 1.75 -9.09
N LEU A 109 -13.14 2.91 -9.53
CA LEU A 109 -13.26 3.24 -10.95
C LEU A 109 -11.88 3.25 -11.63
N ALA A 110 -10.88 3.90 -11.03
CA ALA A 110 -9.52 3.97 -11.56
C ALA A 110 -8.89 2.57 -11.70
N VAL A 111 -9.04 1.72 -10.68
CA VAL A 111 -8.56 0.34 -10.69
C VAL A 111 -9.28 -0.49 -11.76
N ALA A 112 -10.59 -0.34 -11.89
CA ALA A 112 -11.38 -1.04 -12.92
C ALA A 112 -10.93 -0.65 -14.33
N VAL A 113 -10.75 0.65 -14.59
CA VAL A 113 -10.24 1.15 -15.89
C VAL A 113 -8.83 0.61 -16.16
N ALA A 114 -7.94 0.63 -15.15
CA ALA A 114 -6.58 0.10 -15.28
C ALA A 114 -6.59 -1.40 -15.63
N ILE A 115 -7.43 -2.20 -14.96
CA ILE A 115 -7.59 -3.65 -15.26
C ILE A 115 -8.09 -3.85 -16.69
N ILE A 116 -9.10 -3.12 -17.12
CA ILE A 116 -9.64 -3.23 -18.50
C ILE A 116 -8.55 -2.90 -19.53
N CYS A 117 -7.84 -1.78 -19.34
CA CYS A 117 -6.74 -1.40 -20.23
C CYS A 117 -5.64 -2.46 -20.26
N MET A 118 -5.31 -3.06 -19.12
CA MET A 118 -4.33 -4.13 -19.00
C MET A 118 -4.78 -5.39 -19.75
N LEU A 119 -6.04 -5.80 -19.61
CA LEU A 119 -6.59 -6.96 -20.33
C LEU A 119 -6.59 -6.73 -21.84
N ILE A 120 -6.94 -5.54 -22.30
CA ILE A 120 -6.88 -5.14 -23.70
C ILE A 120 -5.42 -5.21 -24.19
N TYR A 121 -4.47 -4.65 -23.44
CA TYR A 121 -3.05 -4.71 -23.79
C TYR A 121 -2.54 -6.15 -23.88
N ILE A 122 -2.83 -7.02 -22.93
CA ILE A 122 -2.46 -8.44 -22.94
C ILE A 122 -3.06 -9.14 -24.16
N ARG A 123 -4.33 -8.84 -24.51
CA ARG A 123 -4.99 -9.43 -25.67
C ARG A 123 -4.32 -9.05 -27.00
N PHE A 124 -3.88 -7.81 -27.14
CA PHE A 124 -3.14 -7.37 -28.32
C PHE A 124 -1.71 -7.90 -28.36
N ARG A 125 -1.08 -8.01 -27.18
CA ARG A 125 0.32 -8.44 -27.06
C ARG A 125 0.51 -9.94 -27.32
N PHE A 126 -0.44 -10.77 -26.86
CA PHE A 126 -0.40 -12.21 -26.99
C PHE A 126 -1.52 -12.71 -27.89
N SER A 127 -1.14 -13.28 -29.05
CA SER A 127 -2.09 -13.90 -29.97
C SER A 127 -2.64 -15.23 -29.43
N ASP A 128 -1.83 -15.97 -28.66
CA ASP A 128 -2.23 -17.22 -28.01
C ASP A 128 -2.79 -16.94 -26.62
N ILE A 129 -4.03 -17.40 -26.40
CA ILE A 129 -4.78 -17.21 -25.14
C ILE A 129 -4.06 -17.84 -23.95
N ARG A 130 -3.26 -18.88 -24.16
CA ARG A 130 -2.52 -19.56 -23.08
C ARG A 130 -1.51 -18.63 -22.42
N PHE A 131 -0.75 -17.86 -23.20
CA PHE A 131 0.16 -16.85 -22.66
C PHE A 131 -0.59 -15.71 -21.96
N GLY A 132 -1.74 -15.32 -22.51
CA GLY A 132 -2.59 -14.31 -21.88
C GLY A 132 -3.09 -14.73 -20.51
N VAL A 133 -3.65 -15.94 -20.38
CA VAL A 133 -4.14 -16.49 -19.10
C VAL A 133 -3.00 -16.66 -18.11
N SER A 134 -1.84 -17.18 -18.55
CA SER A 134 -0.67 -17.31 -17.67
C SER A 134 -0.15 -15.95 -17.17
N SER A 135 -0.15 -14.91 -18.03
CA SER A 135 0.21 -13.55 -17.61
C SER A 135 -0.72 -13.01 -16.54
N ILE A 136 -2.03 -13.20 -16.68
CA ILE A 136 -3.03 -12.78 -15.68
C ILE A 136 -2.83 -13.53 -14.37
N ALA A 137 -2.56 -14.83 -14.42
CA ALA A 137 -2.29 -15.63 -13.22
C ALA A 137 -1.04 -15.15 -12.47
N CYS A 138 0.05 -14.81 -13.19
CA CYS A 138 1.25 -14.20 -12.59
C CYS A 138 0.94 -12.87 -11.93
N LEU A 139 0.20 -11.97 -12.60
CA LEU A 139 -0.18 -10.67 -12.04
C LEU A 139 -1.04 -10.82 -10.78
N LEU A 140 -2.01 -11.74 -10.81
CA LEU A 140 -2.85 -12.00 -9.64
C LEU A 140 -2.03 -12.51 -8.46
N HIS A 141 -1.08 -13.42 -8.70
CA HIS A 141 -0.15 -13.89 -7.68
C HIS A 141 0.63 -12.74 -7.06
N ASP A 142 1.23 -11.87 -7.87
CA ASP A 142 2.07 -10.76 -7.39
C ASP A 142 1.25 -9.75 -6.57
N VAL A 143 0.04 -9.44 -7.02
CA VAL A 143 -0.90 -8.58 -6.26
C VAL A 143 -1.26 -9.21 -4.91
N LEU A 144 -1.55 -10.52 -4.88
CA LEU A 144 -1.87 -11.22 -3.63
C LEU A 144 -0.69 -11.23 -2.66
N VAL A 145 0.54 -11.41 -3.14
CA VAL A 145 1.75 -11.33 -2.30
C VAL A 145 1.89 -9.96 -1.67
N VAL A 146 1.70 -8.88 -2.44
CA VAL A 146 1.78 -7.50 -1.93
C VAL A 146 0.69 -7.23 -0.89
N ILE A 147 -0.56 -7.62 -1.17
CA ILE A 147 -1.68 -7.46 -0.23
C ILE A 147 -1.42 -8.25 1.06
N THR A 148 -0.90 -9.47 0.94
CA THR A 148 -0.56 -10.31 2.10
C THR A 148 0.51 -9.64 2.96
N PHE A 149 1.56 -9.08 2.34
CA PHE A 149 2.59 -8.34 3.06
C PHE A 149 2.00 -7.13 3.81
N TYR A 150 1.14 -6.34 3.16
CA TYR A 150 0.46 -5.20 3.80
C TYR A 150 -0.43 -5.62 4.97
N ALA A 151 -1.15 -6.74 4.83
CA ALA A 151 -1.98 -7.29 5.89
C ALA A 151 -1.15 -7.73 7.11
N LEU A 152 -0.02 -8.42 6.87
CA LEU A 152 0.87 -8.91 7.93
C LEU A 152 1.63 -7.78 8.62
N ALA A 153 2.19 -6.85 7.83
CA ALA A 153 2.95 -5.70 8.34
C ALA A 153 2.06 -4.59 8.91
N ARG A 154 0.73 -4.70 8.77
CA ARG A 154 -0.24 -3.67 9.20
C ARG A 154 0.04 -2.28 8.64
N VAL A 155 0.67 -2.21 7.47
CA VAL A 155 0.91 -0.94 6.77
C VAL A 155 -0.43 -0.34 6.31
N SER A 156 -0.54 0.98 6.38
CA SER A 156 -1.77 1.70 6.03
C SER A 156 -2.04 1.64 4.53
N VAL A 157 -3.25 1.21 4.17
CA VAL A 157 -3.76 1.20 2.79
C VAL A 157 -4.36 2.57 2.47
N SER A 158 -3.70 3.31 1.59
CA SER A 158 -4.06 4.66 1.15
C SER A 158 -4.18 4.74 -0.37
N ASN A 159 -4.53 5.88 -0.93
CA ASN A 159 -4.46 6.10 -2.38
C ASN A 159 -3.05 5.91 -2.94
N THR A 160 -2.02 6.27 -2.15
CA THR A 160 -0.62 6.02 -2.51
C THR A 160 -0.33 4.52 -2.65
N PHE A 161 -0.90 3.67 -1.77
CA PHE A 161 -0.78 2.21 -1.92
C PHE A 161 -1.36 1.73 -3.25
N ILE A 162 -2.53 2.24 -3.65
CA ILE A 162 -3.16 1.85 -4.93
C ILE A 162 -2.26 2.25 -6.11
N ALA A 163 -1.69 3.47 -6.09
CA ALA A 163 -0.74 3.90 -7.11
C ALA A 163 0.51 3.02 -7.18
N CYS A 164 1.08 2.65 -6.02
CA CYS A 164 2.20 1.72 -5.93
C CYS A 164 1.83 0.33 -6.47
N LEU A 165 0.64 -0.18 -6.13
CA LEU A 165 0.17 -1.48 -6.59
C LEU A 165 0.02 -1.51 -8.12
N LEU A 166 -0.56 -0.47 -8.73
CA LEU A 166 -0.65 -0.34 -10.19
C LEU A 166 0.74 -0.26 -10.84
N THR A 167 1.69 0.41 -10.20
CA THR A 167 3.09 0.45 -10.65
C THR A 167 3.73 -0.94 -10.62
N ILE A 168 3.54 -1.70 -9.54
CA ILE A 168 4.05 -3.09 -9.41
C ILE A 168 3.47 -3.98 -10.50
N VAL A 169 2.17 -3.86 -10.77
CA VAL A 169 1.50 -4.59 -11.85
C VAL A 169 2.13 -4.26 -13.21
N GLY A 170 2.44 -2.98 -13.47
CA GLY A 170 3.12 -2.54 -14.69
C GLY A 170 4.54 -3.12 -14.85
N TYR A 171 5.30 -3.17 -13.76
CA TYR A 171 6.63 -3.80 -13.76
C TYR A 171 6.56 -5.32 -13.92
N SER A 172 5.64 -5.99 -13.26
CA SER A 172 5.44 -7.44 -13.34
C SER A 172 5.07 -7.87 -14.76
N ILE A 173 4.11 -7.20 -15.40
CA ILE A 173 3.73 -7.57 -16.78
C ILE A 173 4.88 -7.37 -17.76
N ASN A 174 5.71 -6.33 -17.59
CA ASN A 174 6.86 -6.10 -18.44
C ASN A 174 7.89 -7.25 -18.35
N ALA A 175 8.19 -7.73 -17.15
CA ALA A 175 9.07 -8.87 -16.94
C ALA A 175 8.48 -10.16 -17.56
N THR A 176 7.19 -10.40 -17.34
CA THR A 176 6.47 -11.56 -17.88
C THR A 176 6.48 -11.58 -19.41
N ILE A 177 6.28 -10.43 -20.06
CA ILE A 177 6.33 -10.30 -21.53
C ILE A 177 7.68 -10.69 -22.06
N VAL A 178 8.78 -10.23 -21.45
CA VAL A 178 10.15 -10.55 -21.89
C VAL A 178 10.42 -12.05 -21.84
N ILE A 179 9.98 -12.71 -20.75
CA ILE A 179 10.14 -14.16 -20.61
C ILE A 179 9.29 -14.90 -21.66
N PHE A 180 8.03 -14.53 -21.81
CA PHE A 180 7.12 -15.21 -22.75
C PHE A 180 7.49 -15.00 -24.22
N ASP A 181 8.02 -13.84 -24.56
CA ASP A 181 8.57 -13.62 -25.91
C ASP A 181 9.71 -14.58 -26.18
N ARG A 182 10.61 -14.77 -25.22
CA ARG A 182 11.72 -15.70 -25.38
C ARG A 182 11.26 -17.16 -25.46
N VAL A 183 10.28 -17.52 -24.64
CA VAL A 183 9.64 -18.86 -24.73
C VAL A 183 9.05 -19.06 -26.11
N ARG A 184 8.32 -18.07 -26.64
CA ARG A 184 7.71 -18.16 -27.97
C ARG A 184 8.73 -18.27 -29.09
N GLU A 185 9.84 -17.52 -29.03
CA GLU A 185 10.96 -17.63 -30.00
C GLU A 185 11.56 -19.03 -29.98
N ASN A 186 11.86 -19.57 -28.81
CA ASN A 186 12.46 -20.89 -28.68
C ASN A 186 11.47 -22.00 -29.06
N MET A 187 10.18 -21.84 -28.79
CA MET A 187 9.13 -22.77 -29.25
C MET A 187 9.00 -22.79 -30.79
N ALA A 188 9.25 -21.68 -31.46
CA ALA A 188 9.16 -21.63 -32.93
C ALA A 188 10.25 -22.48 -33.64
N VAL A 189 11.36 -22.73 -32.97
CA VAL A 189 12.45 -23.56 -33.46
C VAL A 189 12.48 -24.97 -32.84
N MET A 190 11.50 -25.26 -31.96
CA MET A 190 11.36 -26.54 -31.26
C MET A 190 11.11 -27.69 -32.25
N THR A 191 11.79 -28.81 -32.06
CA THR A 191 11.60 -30.03 -32.82
C THR A 191 10.73 -31.04 -32.04
N LYS A 192 10.26 -32.10 -32.74
CA LYS A 192 9.45 -33.16 -32.10
C LYS A 192 10.19 -33.97 -31.01
N LYS A 193 11.51 -33.78 -30.88
CA LYS A 193 12.34 -34.47 -29.87
C LYS A 193 12.55 -33.63 -28.61
N ASP A 194 12.27 -32.35 -28.70
CA ASP A 194 12.49 -31.41 -27.57
C ASP A 194 11.32 -31.46 -26.62
N ASP A 195 11.60 -31.43 -25.33
CA ASP A 195 10.57 -31.31 -24.29
C ASP A 195 10.22 -29.85 -24.08
N LEU A 196 8.92 -29.56 -23.98
CA LEU A 196 8.42 -28.20 -23.70
C LEU A 196 8.98 -27.64 -22.39
N GLN A 197 9.16 -28.48 -21.37
CA GLN A 197 9.71 -28.07 -20.07
C GLN A 197 11.16 -27.59 -20.23
N ASP A 198 11.97 -28.26 -21.01
CA ASP A 198 13.35 -27.85 -21.25
C ASP A 198 13.43 -26.54 -22.05
N VAL A 199 12.56 -26.38 -23.05
CA VAL A 199 12.47 -25.12 -23.81
C VAL A 199 12.10 -23.95 -22.91
N VAL A 200 11.14 -24.12 -22.02
CA VAL A 200 10.73 -23.08 -21.05
C VAL A 200 11.86 -22.75 -20.08
N ASN A 201 12.50 -23.77 -19.47
CA ASN A 201 13.62 -23.58 -18.54
C ASN A 201 14.80 -22.86 -19.21
N HIS A 202 15.13 -23.24 -20.44
CA HIS A 202 16.17 -22.58 -21.21
C HIS A 202 15.82 -21.10 -21.47
N SER A 203 14.60 -20.81 -21.84
CA SER A 203 14.12 -19.45 -22.10
C SER A 203 14.19 -18.56 -20.85
N ILE A 204 13.78 -19.09 -19.70
CA ILE A 204 13.89 -18.39 -18.42
C ILE A 204 15.36 -18.08 -18.09
N THR A 205 16.24 -19.08 -18.27
CA THR A 205 17.68 -18.91 -18.02
C THR A 205 18.29 -17.80 -18.90
N GLN A 206 17.90 -17.75 -20.19
CA GLN A 206 18.38 -16.73 -21.13
C GLN A 206 17.92 -15.31 -20.77
N THR A 207 16.77 -15.15 -20.12
CA THR A 207 16.21 -13.85 -19.73
C THR A 207 16.52 -13.45 -18.29
N LEU A 208 17.06 -14.38 -17.49
CA LEU A 208 17.29 -14.22 -16.05
C LEU A 208 18.15 -12.99 -15.72
N SER A 209 19.28 -12.84 -16.40
CA SER A 209 20.18 -11.70 -16.18
C SER A 209 19.48 -10.37 -16.40
N ARG A 210 18.69 -10.23 -17.48
CA ARG A 210 17.94 -9.01 -17.77
C ARG A 210 16.91 -8.72 -16.69
N SER A 211 16.15 -9.72 -16.26
CA SER A 211 15.14 -9.57 -15.21
C SER A 211 15.77 -9.18 -13.86
N LEU A 212 16.89 -9.81 -13.50
CA LEU A 212 17.62 -9.49 -12.26
C LEU A 212 18.19 -8.06 -12.28
N PHE A 213 18.84 -7.65 -13.38
CA PHE A 213 19.39 -6.30 -13.48
C PHE A 213 18.29 -5.24 -13.46
N THR A 214 17.16 -5.47 -14.12
CA THR A 214 16.00 -4.56 -14.10
C THR A 214 15.45 -4.42 -12.68
N SER A 215 15.28 -5.51 -11.94
CA SER A 215 14.81 -5.50 -10.56
C SER A 215 15.81 -4.83 -9.62
N LEU A 216 17.11 -5.10 -9.80
CA LEU A 216 18.18 -4.51 -9.00
C LEU A 216 18.27 -2.99 -9.18
N THR A 217 18.19 -2.50 -10.43
CA THR A 217 18.21 -1.05 -10.70
C THR A 217 17.02 -0.34 -10.07
N THR A 218 15.83 -0.95 -10.13
CA THR A 218 14.63 -0.42 -9.48
C THR A 218 14.78 -0.41 -7.96
N LEU A 219 15.31 -1.50 -7.37
CA LEU A 219 15.57 -1.59 -5.93
C LEU A 219 16.55 -0.52 -5.46
N VAL A 220 17.64 -0.28 -6.21
CA VAL A 220 18.63 0.76 -5.89
C VAL A 220 18.00 2.15 -5.96
N MET A 221 17.18 2.43 -6.99
CA MET A 221 16.52 3.71 -7.15
C MET A 221 15.51 3.98 -6.01
N VAL A 222 14.66 3.01 -5.70
CA VAL A 222 13.68 3.13 -4.60
C VAL A 222 14.39 3.20 -3.24
N GLY A 223 15.45 2.40 -3.05
CA GLY A 223 16.26 2.43 -1.84
C GLY A 223 16.95 3.79 -1.61
N ALA A 224 17.46 4.41 -2.67
CA ALA A 224 18.04 5.76 -2.60
C ALA A 224 16.98 6.80 -2.18
N LEU A 225 15.76 6.71 -2.71
CA LEU A 225 14.64 7.57 -2.29
C LEU A 225 14.21 7.35 -0.83
N TYR A 226 14.37 6.13 -0.32
CA TYR A 226 14.03 5.81 1.06
C TYR A 226 15.05 6.35 2.08
N ILE A 227 16.33 6.42 1.69
CA ILE A 227 17.44 6.88 2.56
C ILE A 227 17.53 8.41 2.58
N TRP A 228 17.15 9.09 1.49
CA TRP A 228 17.16 10.55 1.38
C TRP A 228 15.97 11.19 2.10
#